data_6309d5551d34c261cd71b2fc65247a90
#
_entry.id   6309d5551d34c261cd71b2fc65247a90
#
_cell.length_a   1.000
_cell.length_b   1.000
_cell.length_c   1.000
_cell.angle_alpha   90.00
_cell.angle_beta   90.00
_cell.angle_gamma   90.00
#
_symmetry.space_group_name_H-M   'P 1'
#
loop_
_entity.id
_entity.type
_entity.pdbx_description
1 polymer ?
#
loop_
_entity_poly.entity_id
_entity_poly.type
_entity_poly.pdbx_seq_one_letter_code
_entity_poly.pdbx_strand_id
1 'polypeptide(L)'
;EYGPSVAMPRILDLLDDYGIKASFFVPGFIAETHIKLIEDLVSRGHEIGHHGYMHEPPATLNKEEEAEVLDRGTAILKKITGNVPAGYRSPSWELSNNSLQLLHDRGFEYDSSLMGNDIPYIVNAGSGSIVEVPVHWELDDHPFFNYSPYLGQTNVAASPRHVFEIWSAAFEGLYNYRRSF
;
A
#
# COMPACT_ATOMS: atom_id res chain seq x y z
N GLU A 1 5.08 17.20 12.27
CA GLU A 1 4.08 16.18 11.96
C GLU A 1 4.49 14.83 12.53
N TYR A 2 3.59 14.18 13.28
CA TYR A 2 3.94 12.98 14.08
C TYR A 2 4.37 11.77 13.21
N GLY A 3 3.62 11.48 12.13
CA GLY A 3 3.86 10.32 11.27
C GLY A 3 5.31 10.23 10.77
N PRO A 4 5.74 11.13 9.87
CA PRO A 4 7.08 11.06 9.29
C PRO A 4 8.21 11.34 10.28
N SER A 5 7.97 12.14 11.35
CA SER A 5 9.04 12.58 12.24
C SER A 5 9.22 11.73 13.51
N VAL A 6 8.19 10.99 13.92
CA VAL A 6 8.21 10.20 15.16
C VAL A 6 7.82 8.73 14.91
N ALA A 7 6.71 8.46 14.22
CA ALA A 7 6.24 7.09 14.04
C ALA A 7 7.13 6.31 13.07
N MET A 8 7.47 6.89 11.92
CA MET A 8 8.28 6.20 10.91
C MET A 8 9.66 5.77 11.42
N PRO A 9 10.47 6.62 12.08
CA PRO A 9 11.74 6.17 12.65
C PRO A 9 11.58 4.95 13.57
N ARG A 10 10.56 4.95 14.44
CA ARG A 10 10.30 3.84 15.36
C ARG A 10 9.92 2.55 14.64
N ILE A 11 9.12 2.66 13.57
CA ILE A 11 8.74 1.50 12.74
C ILE A 11 9.98 0.94 12.03
N LEU A 12 10.82 1.81 11.49
CA LEU A 12 12.04 1.40 10.79
C LEU A 12 13.04 0.72 11.72
N ASP A 13 13.24 1.27 12.91
CA ASP A 13 14.10 0.66 13.94
C ASP A 13 13.56 -0.73 14.33
N LEU A 14 12.24 -0.87 14.51
CA LEU A 14 11.61 -2.15 14.80
C LEU A 14 11.81 -3.17 13.65
N LEU A 15 11.64 -2.76 12.41
CA LEU A 15 11.85 -3.63 11.25
C LEU A 15 13.31 -4.07 11.15
N ASP A 16 14.26 -3.18 11.43
CA ASP A 16 15.69 -3.51 11.45
C ASP A 16 16.03 -4.47 12.60
N ASP A 17 15.49 -4.28 13.81
CA ASP A 17 15.69 -5.16 14.96
C ASP A 17 15.25 -6.60 14.68
N TYR A 18 14.19 -6.78 13.88
CA TYR A 18 13.69 -8.10 13.48
C TYR A 18 14.22 -8.58 12.12
N GLY A 19 15.02 -7.80 11.42
CA GLY A 19 15.55 -8.15 10.10
C GLY A 19 14.46 -8.25 9.02
N ILE A 20 13.34 -7.54 9.18
CA ILE A 20 12.18 -7.60 8.26
C ILE A 20 12.29 -6.47 7.23
N LYS A 21 12.07 -6.81 5.95
CA LYS A 21 11.87 -5.83 4.89
C LYS A 21 10.39 -5.71 4.57
N ALA A 22 9.95 -4.49 4.30
CA ALA A 22 8.56 -4.16 4.02
C ALA A 22 8.43 -3.41 2.70
N SER A 23 7.23 -3.45 2.12
CA SER A 23 6.84 -2.61 0.97
C SER A 23 6.06 -1.40 1.49
N PHE A 24 6.54 -0.22 1.16
CA PHE A 24 5.91 1.06 1.51
C PHE A 24 5.25 1.66 0.27
N PHE A 25 3.93 1.66 0.24
CA PHE A 25 3.16 2.27 -0.83
C PHE A 25 2.98 3.76 -0.54
N VAL A 26 3.67 4.60 -1.32
CA VAL A 26 3.83 6.02 -0.99
C VAL A 26 3.16 6.91 -2.03
N PRO A 27 2.26 7.84 -1.61
CA PRO A 27 1.76 8.88 -2.51
C PRO A 27 2.89 9.77 -3.03
N GLY A 28 2.84 10.11 -4.32
CA GLY A 28 3.90 10.93 -4.95
C GLY A 28 4.16 12.25 -4.22
N PHE A 29 3.09 12.92 -3.75
CA PHE A 29 3.20 14.17 -2.98
C PHE A 29 3.95 13.96 -1.65
N ILE A 30 3.72 12.85 -0.95
CA ILE A 30 4.46 12.53 0.27
C ILE A 30 5.94 12.29 -0.05
N ALA A 31 6.22 11.58 -1.14
CA ALA A 31 7.59 11.33 -1.56
C ALA A 31 8.35 12.63 -1.87
N GLU A 32 7.75 13.58 -2.60
CA GLU A 32 8.42 14.84 -2.93
C GLU A 32 8.57 15.81 -1.75
N THR A 33 7.70 15.70 -0.74
CA THR A 33 7.78 16.55 0.47
C THR A 33 8.64 15.96 1.59
N HIS A 34 8.91 14.65 1.54
CA HIS A 34 9.69 13.93 2.56
C HIS A 34 10.82 13.09 1.94
N ILE A 35 11.56 13.68 1.00
CA ILE A 35 12.62 12.99 0.21
C ILE A 35 13.58 12.19 1.12
N LYS A 36 14.06 12.79 2.21
CA LYS A 36 15.01 12.12 3.12
C LYS A 36 14.44 10.87 3.76
N LEU A 37 13.15 10.83 4.04
CA LEU A 37 12.50 9.64 4.56
C LEU A 37 12.45 8.53 3.52
N ILE A 38 12.16 8.86 2.26
CA ILE A 38 12.15 7.88 1.17
C ILE A 38 13.57 7.34 0.91
N GLU A 39 14.59 8.21 0.92
CA GLU A 39 15.99 7.81 0.82
C GLU A 39 16.41 6.87 1.96
N ASP A 40 15.97 7.13 3.21
CA ASP A 40 16.24 6.26 4.36
C ASP A 40 15.56 4.89 4.17
N LEU A 41 14.29 4.84 3.76
CA LEU A 41 13.58 3.60 3.44
C LEU A 41 14.34 2.76 2.41
N VAL A 42 14.76 3.37 1.32
CA VAL A 42 15.54 2.68 0.26
C VAL A 42 16.89 2.21 0.80
N SER A 43 17.60 3.04 1.56
CA SER A 43 18.92 2.69 2.11
C SER A 43 18.88 1.51 3.07
N ARG A 44 17.76 1.36 3.79
CA ARG A 44 17.48 0.20 4.66
C ARG A 44 17.01 -1.03 3.89
N GLY A 45 16.84 -0.95 2.56
CA GLY A 45 16.47 -2.07 1.69
C GLY A 45 14.97 -2.39 1.69
N HIS A 46 14.13 -1.41 2.02
CA HIS A 46 12.68 -1.54 1.87
C HIS A 46 12.26 -1.24 0.43
N GLU A 47 11.14 -1.82 0.01
CA GLU A 47 10.52 -1.52 -1.27
C GLU A 47 9.69 -0.24 -1.20
N ILE A 48 9.72 0.55 -2.28
CA ILE A 48 8.82 1.70 -2.47
C ILE A 48 7.85 1.39 -3.60
N GLY A 49 6.59 1.19 -3.26
CA GLY A 49 5.47 1.02 -4.18
C GLY A 49 4.72 2.34 -4.41
N HIS A 50 3.88 2.34 -5.44
CA HIS A 50 3.08 3.49 -5.85
C HIS A 50 1.71 3.52 -5.13
N HIS A 51 1.24 4.72 -4.73
CA HIS A 51 -0.03 4.90 -4.01
C HIS A 51 -0.79 6.17 -4.45
N GLY A 52 -0.92 6.39 -5.75
CA GLY A 52 -1.46 7.64 -6.28
C GLY A 52 -0.49 8.82 -6.13
N TYR A 53 -1.00 10.03 -6.34
CA TYR A 53 -0.20 11.25 -6.13
C TYR A 53 -0.60 11.98 -4.85
N MET A 54 -1.88 12.41 -4.71
CA MET A 54 -2.43 13.06 -3.50
C MET A 54 -3.32 12.11 -2.68
N HIS A 55 -3.21 10.81 -2.91
CA HIS A 55 -4.12 9.79 -2.37
C HIS A 55 -5.54 9.90 -2.95
N GLU A 56 -5.66 10.22 -4.23
CA GLU A 56 -6.93 10.27 -4.94
C GLU A 56 -7.51 8.87 -5.14
N PRO A 57 -8.77 8.59 -4.76
CA PRO A 57 -9.41 7.32 -5.06
C PRO A 57 -9.61 7.16 -6.58
N PRO A 58 -9.06 6.13 -7.23
CA PRO A 58 -9.17 5.95 -8.69
C PRO A 58 -10.61 5.93 -9.21
N ALA A 59 -11.56 5.40 -8.43
CA ALA A 59 -12.97 5.35 -8.78
C ALA A 59 -13.61 6.75 -8.98
N THR A 60 -12.97 7.82 -8.51
CA THR A 60 -13.44 9.20 -8.67
C THR A 60 -12.85 9.91 -9.89
N LEU A 61 -11.91 9.28 -10.59
CA LEU A 61 -11.17 9.83 -11.72
C LEU A 61 -11.69 9.25 -13.04
N ASN A 62 -11.60 10.04 -14.10
CA ASN A 62 -11.71 9.48 -15.45
C ASN A 62 -10.38 8.80 -15.84
N LYS A 63 -10.37 8.09 -16.98
CA LYS A 63 -9.21 7.30 -17.41
C LYS A 63 -7.94 8.15 -17.61
N GLU A 64 -8.10 9.32 -18.18
CA GLU A 64 -6.99 10.26 -18.48
C GLU A 64 -6.41 10.84 -17.19
N GLU A 65 -7.26 11.23 -16.25
CA GLU A 65 -6.85 11.73 -14.93
C GLU A 65 -6.13 10.65 -14.11
N GLU A 66 -6.65 9.42 -14.11
CA GLU A 66 -6.01 8.29 -13.43
C GLU A 66 -4.63 7.97 -14.06
N ALA A 67 -4.54 8.01 -15.40
CA ALA A 67 -3.29 7.84 -16.11
C ALA A 67 -2.25 8.91 -15.73
N GLU A 68 -2.67 10.18 -15.64
CA GLU A 68 -1.80 11.29 -15.23
C GLU A 68 -1.29 11.12 -13.78
N VAL A 69 -2.16 10.71 -12.87
CA VAL A 69 -1.81 10.42 -11.45
C VAL A 69 -0.74 9.34 -11.38
N LEU A 70 -0.92 8.24 -12.13
CA LEU A 70 0.05 7.15 -12.19
C LEU A 70 1.40 7.61 -12.77
N ASP A 71 1.37 8.33 -13.88
CA ASP A 71 2.59 8.81 -14.56
C ASP A 71 3.36 9.81 -13.69
N ARG A 72 2.65 10.74 -13.04
CA ARG A 72 3.25 11.74 -12.15
C ARG A 72 3.86 11.09 -10.91
N GLY A 73 3.13 10.22 -10.22
CA GLY A 73 3.64 9.51 -9.05
C GLY A 73 4.87 8.65 -9.39
N THR A 74 4.79 7.91 -10.50
CA THR A 74 5.92 7.10 -10.99
C THR A 74 7.17 7.94 -11.28
N ALA A 75 7.01 9.09 -11.94
CA ALA A 75 8.15 9.96 -12.26
C ALA A 75 8.84 10.49 -10.99
N ILE A 76 8.07 10.86 -9.96
CA ILE A 76 8.59 11.33 -8.68
C ILE A 76 9.32 10.22 -7.94
N LEU A 77 8.67 9.06 -7.78
CA LEU A 77 9.25 7.91 -7.08
C LEU A 77 10.55 7.48 -7.78
N LYS A 78 10.54 7.35 -9.10
CA LYS A 78 11.75 7.02 -9.87
C LYS A 78 12.87 8.04 -9.68
N LYS A 79 12.55 9.34 -9.64
CA LYS A 79 13.55 10.40 -9.45
C LYS A 79 14.26 10.28 -8.10
N ILE A 80 13.53 9.89 -7.03
CA ILE A 80 14.07 9.81 -5.67
C ILE A 80 14.76 8.46 -5.43
N THR A 81 14.15 7.36 -5.86
CA THR A 81 14.64 6.00 -5.57
C THR A 81 15.62 5.46 -6.61
N GLY A 82 15.67 6.07 -7.81
CA GLY A 82 16.39 5.56 -8.96
C GLY A 82 15.68 4.44 -9.73
N ASN A 83 14.56 3.90 -9.20
CA ASN A 83 13.84 2.77 -9.78
C ASN A 83 12.38 3.13 -10.08
N VAL A 84 11.82 2.52 -11.12
CA VAL A 84 10.36 2.52 -11.34
C VAL A 84 9.74 1.62 -10.28
N PRO A 85 8.64 2.04 -9.60
CA PRO A 85 7.96 1.17 -8.63
C PRO A 85 7.40 -0.06 -9.34
N ALA A 86 7.68 -1.25 -8.79
CA ALA A 86 7.15 -2.50 -9.31
C ALA A 86 5.70 -2.74 -8.87
N GLY A 87 5.36 -2.32 -7.66
CA GLY A 87 4.06 -2.53 -7.04
C GLY A 87 3.20 -1.28 -6.96
N TYR A 88 1.89 -1.50 -7.01
CA TYR A 88 0.86 -0.49 -6.78
C TYR A 88 -0.08 -0.94 -5.65
N ARG A 89 -0.54 0.01 -4.87
CA ARG A 89 -1.69 -0.14 -3.98
C ARG A 89 -2.61 1.06 -4.15
N SER A 90 -3.88 0.79 -4.41
CA SER A 90 -4.86 1.85 -4.61
C SER A 90 -5.17 2.59 -3.29
N PRO A 91 -5.28 3.92 -3.31
CA PRO A 91 -5.92 4.66 -2.22
C PRO A 91 -7.27 4.05 -1.86
N SER A 92 -7.49 3.82 -0.56
CA SER A 92 -8.70 3.16 -0.02
C SER A 92 -8.98 1.75 -0.55
N TRP A 93 -8.01 1.10 -1.22
CA TRP A 93 -8.12 -0.22 -1.86
C TRP A 93 -9.27 -0.32 -2.88
N GLU A 94 -9.64 0.81 -3.47
CA GLU A 94 -10.68 0.88 -4.50
C GLU A 94 -10.05 1.13 -5.88
N LEU A 95 -10.33 0.27 -6.83
CA LEU A 95 -9.90 0.39 -8.21
C LEU A 95 -11.03 0.96 -9.07
N SER A 96 -10.67 1.69 -10.12
CA SER A 96 -11.58 2.01 -11.22
C SER A 96 -11.68 0.83 -12.19
N ASN A 97 -12.60 0.92 -13.15
CA ASN A 97 -12.67 -0.05 -14.25
C ASN A 97 -11.44 -0.02 -15.17
N ASN A 98 -10.59 1.00 -15.06
CA ASN A 98 -9.42 1.20 -15.91
C ASN A 98 -8.11 0.83 -15.20
N SER A 99 -8.09 0.78 -13.86
CA SER A 99 -6.87 0.72 -13.05
C SER A 99 -5.95 -0.43 -13.47
N LEU A 100 -6.44 -1.66 -13.49
CA LEU A 100 -5.62 -2.83 -13.83
C LEU A 100 -5.01 -2.74 -15.23
N GLN A 101 -5.78 -2.26 -16.21
CA GLN A 101 -5.27 -2.04 -17.57
C GLN A 101 -4.19 -0.96 -17.58
N LEU A 102 -4.42 0.17 -16.90
CA LEU A 102 -3.46 1.27 -16.82
C LEU A 102 -2.15 0.88 -16.12
N LEU A 103 -2.24 0.04 -15.09
CA LEU A 103 -1.09 -0.52 -14.38
C LEU A 103 -0.30 -1.46 -15.28
N HIS A 104 -0.98 -2.41 -15.94
CA HIS A 104 -0.35 -3.34 -16.87
C HIS A 104 0.37 -2.61 -18.01
N ASP A 105 -0.29 -1.64 -18.65
CA ASP A 105 0.27 -0.87 -19.77
C ASP A 105 1.51 -0.04 -19.37
N ARG A 106 1.67 0.25 -18.06
CA ARG A 106 2.83 0.96 -17.49
C ARG A 106 3.90 0.04 -16.93
N GLY A 107 3.71 -1.27 -17.03
CA GLY A 107 4.69 -2.27 -16.61
C GLY A 107 4.78 -2.47 -15.09
N PHE A 108 3.72 -2.17 -14.34
CA PHE A 108 3.64 -2.61 -12.96
C PHE A 108 3.60 -4.14 -12.90
N GLU A 109 4.37 -4.72 -11.99
CA GLU A 109 4.49 -6.16 -11.84
C GLU A 109 3.35 -6.73 -11.00
N TYR A 110 2.86 -5.96 -10.00
CA TYR A 110 1.77 -6.38 -9.14
C TYR A 110 0.91 -5.22 -8.63
N ASP A 111 -0.34 -5.55 -8.35
CA ASP A 111 -1.28 -4.76 -7.54
C ASP A 111 -1.47 -5.40 -6.17
N SER A 112 -1.86 -4.61 -5.18
CA SER A 112 -2.16 -5.06 -3.82
C SER A 112 -3.36 -4.30 -3.26
N SER A 113 -4.50 -4.40 -3.96
CA SER A 113 -5.71 -3.65 -3.63
C SER A 113 -6.95 -4.54 -3.48
N LEU A 114 -6.94 -5.75 -4.04
CA LEU A 114 -8.10 -6.63 -4.09
C LEU A 114 -8.06 -7.70 -2.98
N MET A 115 -9.24 -8.29 -2.72
CA MET A 115 -9.48 -9.26 -1.63
C MET A 115 -10.03 -10.58 -2.18
N GLY A 116 -9.61 -10.98 -3.38
CA GLY A 116 -10.19 -12.13 -4.07
C GLY A 116 -9.67 -13.50 -3.63
N ASN A 117 -8.58 -13.54 -2.87
CA ASN A 117 -7.96 -14.77 -2.36
C ASN A 117 -7.08 -14.48 -1.14
N ASP A 118 -6.67 -15.54 -0.41
CA ASP A 118 -5.72 -15.47 0.71
C ASP A 118 -4.25 -15.52 0.27
N ILE A 119 -4.00 -15.87 -0.99
CA ILE A 119 -2.66 -15.97 -1.58
C ILE A 119 -2.58 -15.16 -2.88
N PRO A 120 -1.38 -14.75 -3.32
CA PRO A 120 -1.22 -14.08 -4.59
C PRO A 120 -1.83 -14.86 -5.76
N TYR A 121 -2.50 -14.16 -6.67
CA TYR A 121 -3.17 -14.72 -7.82
C TYR A 121 -3.07 -13.81 -9.05
N ILE A 122 -3.40 -14.34 -10.22
CA ILE A 122 -3.35 -13.57 -11.47
C ILE A 122 -4.72 -12.96 -11.76
N VAL A 123 -4.73 -11.67 -12.08
CA VAL A 123 -5.91 -10.91 -12.47
C VAL A 123 -5.81 -10.48 -13.92
N ASN A 124 -6.93 -10.54 -14.64
CA ASN A 124 -7.01 -10.01 -16.01
C ASN A 124 -6.93 -8.48 -15.99
N ALA A 125 -6.01 -7.92 -16.75
CA ALA A 125 -5.77 -6.49 -16.91
C ALA A 125 -6.10 -5.99 -18.33
N GLY A 126 -7.14 -6.54 -18.95
CA GLY A 126 -7.57 -6.17 -20.29
C GLY A 126 -6.70 -6.80 -21.38
N SER A 127 -5.62 -6.16 -21.82
CA SER A 127 -4.70 -6.67 -22.85
C SER A 127 -3.71 -7.72 -22.33
N GLY A 128 -3.64 -7.91 -20.99
CA GLY A 128 -2.71 -8.82 -20.35
C GLY A 128 -3.18 -9.22 -18.96
N SER A 129 -2.24 -9.46 -18.09
CA SER A 129 -2.49 -9.82 -16.68
C SER A 129 -1.49 -9.18 -15.75
N ILE A 130 -1.87 -9.05 -14.48
CA ILE A 130 -1.03 -8.55 -13.40
C ILE A 130 -1.15 -9.49 -12.19
N VAL A 131 -0.12 -9.56 -11.36
CA VAL A 131 -0.20 -10.29 -10.10
C VAL A 131 -0.96 -9.46 -9.08
N GLU A 132 -1.92 -10.07 -8.39
CA GLU A 132 -2.56 -9.48 -7.22
C GLU A 132 -1.94 -10.07 -5.95
N VAL A 133 -1.47 -9.21 -5.06
CA VAL A 133 -1.06 -9.55 -3.71
C VAL A 133 -2.18 -9.11 -2.77
N PRO A 134 -3.08 -10.02 -2.35
CA PRO A 134 -4.34 -9.66 -1.74
C PRO A 134 -4.16 -8.98 -0.39
N VAL A 135 -5.14 -8.12 -0.06
CA VAL A 135 -5.29 -7.45 1.22
C VAL A 135 -6.59 -7.87 1.88
N HIS A 136 -6.72 -7.62 3.18
CA HIS A 136 -7.93 -7.88 3.94
C HIS A 136 -8.16 -6.77 4.96
N TRP A 137 -9.39 -6.29 5.09
CA TRP A 137 -9.74 -5.20 6.00
C TRP A 137 -9.41 -5.48 7.47
N GLU A 138 -9.45 -6.73 7.90
CA GLU A 138 -9.08 -7.12 9.26
C GLU A 138 -7.57 -6.98 9.55
N LEU A 139 -6.73 -6.88 8.51
CA LEU A 139 -5.28 -6.68 8.64
C LEU A 139 -4.86 -5.22 8.49
N ASP A 140 -5.82 -4.32 8.24
CA ASP A 140 -5.59 -2.88 8.19
C ASP A 140 -5.79 -2.26 9.58
N ASP A 141 -5.01 -1.24 9.91
CA ASP A 141 -5.11 -0.50 11.17
C ASP A 141 -6.21 0.57 11.13
N HIS A 142 -6.54 1.07 9.96
CA HIS A 142 -7.50 2.14 9.75
C HIS A 142 -8.90 1.85 10.35
N PRO A 143 -9.52 0.67 10.15
CA PRO A 143 -10.82 0.37 10.75
C PRO A 143 -10.82 0.38 12.29
N PHE A 144 -9.67 0.15 12.91
CA PHE A 144 -9.55 0.02 14.36
C PHE A 144 -9.13 1.31 15.08
N PHE A 145 -8.34 2.17 14.42
CA PHE A 145 -7.72 3.33 15.06
C PHE A 145 -8.14 4.66 14.48
N ASN A 146 -8.86 4.67 13.35
CA ASN A 146 -9.24 5.91 12.72
C ASN A 146 -10.43 6.56 13.46
N TYR A 147 -10.14 7.71 14.07
CA TYR A 147 -11.14 8.59 14.66
C TYR A 147 -11.04 9.97 14.02
N SER A 148 -12.05 10.35 13.26
CA SER A 148 -12.16 11.67 12.66
C SER A 148 -13.61 12.17 12.67
N PRO A 149 -14.00 12.99 13.64
CA PRO A 149 -15.36 13.54 13.71
C PRO A 149 -15.70 14.41 12.50
N TYR A 150 -14.70 15.02 11.86
CA TYR A 150 -14.89 15.85 10.66
C TYR A 150 -15.26 15.00 9.41
N LEU A 151 -14.88 13.75 9.38
CA LEU A 151 -15.22 12.80 8.30
C LEU A 151 -16.39 11.88 8.67
N GLY A 152 -17.07 12.15 9.79
CA GLY A 152 -18.15 11.28 10.29
C GLY A 152 -17.67 9.93 10.86
N GLN A 153 -16.37 9.75 11.03
CA GLN A 153 -15.77 8.56 11.60
C GLN A 153 -15.74 8.70 13.13
N THR A 154 -16.71 8.13 13.79
CA THR A 154 -16.91 8.27 15.25
C THR A 154 -16.64 6.99 16.04
N ASN A 155 -16.01 5.99 15.40
CA ASN A 155 -15.66 4.76 16.08
C ASN A 155 -14.64 5.05 17.19
N VAL A 156 -14.85 4.45 18.35
CA VAL A 156 -13.86 4.50 19.43
C VAL A 156 -12.66 3.65 19.02
N ALA A 157 -11.46 4.22 19.14
CA ALA A 157 -10.25 3.49 18.84
C ALA A 157 -10.17 2.17 19.63
N ALA A 158 -9.87 1.09 18.92
CA ALA A 158 -9.71 -0.22 19.53
C ALA A 158 -8.48 -0.27 20.45
N SER A 159 -8.49 -1.17 21.42
CA SER A 159 -7.29 -1.44 22.21
C SER A 159 -6.20 -2.06 21.32
N PRO A 160 -4.94 -1.59 21.37
CA PRO A 160 -3.83 -2.20 20.61
C PRO A 160 -3.69 -3.71 20.90
N ARG A 161 -3.98 -4.18 22.12
CA ARG A 161 -4.00 -5.60 22.46
C ARG A 161 -5.05 -6.37 21.65
N HIS A 162 -6.25 -5.82 21.53
CA HIS A 162 -7.33 -6.47 20.78
C HIS A 162 -6.97 -6.58 19.29
N VAL A 163 -6.41 -5.53 18.70
CA VAL A 163 -5.95 -5.55 17.30
C VAL A 163 -4.81 -6.56 17.11
N PHE A 164 -3.87 -6.62 18.05
CA PHE A 164 -2.80 -7.64 18.02
C PHE A 164 -3.37 -9.06 18.09
N GLU A 165 -4.40 -9.33 18.90
CA GLU A 165 -5.06 -10.64 18.97
C GLU A 165 -5.73 -11.01 17.63
N ILE A 166 -6.39 -10.04 16.96
CA ILE A 166 -6.98 -10.24 15.62
C ILE A 166 -5.90 -10.59 14.60
N TRP A 167 -4.85 -9.77 14.50
CA TRP A 167 -3.78 -9.98 13.54
C TRP A 167 -2.99 -11.27 13.78
N SER A 168 -2.76 -11.62 15.04
CA SER A 168 -2.11 -12.90 15.40
C SER A 168 -2.95 -14.08 14.97
N ALA A 169 -4.25 -14.06 15.23
CA ALA A 169 -5.18 -15.13 14.83
C ALA A 169 -5.28 -15.26 13.31
N ALA A 170 -5.35 -14.13 12.57
CA ALA A 170 -5.34 -14.12 11.11
C ALA A 170 -4.03 -14.70 10.55
N PHE A 171 -2.88 -14.28 11.09
CA PHE A 171 -1.58 -14.81 10.70
C PHE A 171 -1.47 -16.32 10.95
N GLU A 172 -1.85 -16.79 12.12
CA GLU A 172 -1.83 -18.22 12.46
C GLU A 172 -2.75 -19.04 11.55
N GLY A 173 -3.93 -18.50 11.24
CA GLY A 173 -4.88 -19.13 10.32
C GLY A 173 -4.29 -19.31 8.92
N LEU A 174 -3.77 -18.23 8.32
CA LEU A 174 -3.14 -18.24 7.00
C LEU A 174 -1.88 -19.12 6.97
N TYR A 175 -1.04 -19.06 8.01
CA TYR A 175 0.16 -19.87 8.12
C TYR A 175 -0.15 -21.36 8.18
N ASN A 176 -1.14 -21.77 8.98
CA ASN A 176 -1.55 -23.16 9.10
C ASN A 176 -2.24 -23.67 7.83
N TYR A 177 -3.06 -22.84 7.18
CA TYR A 177 -3.67 -23.15 5.89
C TYR A 177 -2.62 -23.49 4.83
N ARG A 178 -1.57 -22.67 4.69
CA ARG A 178 -0.46 -22.92 3.74
C ARG A 178 0.35 -24.18 4.02
N ARG A 179 0.42 -24.64 5.27
CA ARG A 179 1.14 -25.89 5.62
C ARG A 179 0.35 -27.16 5.33
N SER A 180 -0.92 -27.01 4.97
CA SER A 180 -1.83 -28.13 4.71
C SER A 180 -1.89 -28.52 3.22
N PHE A 181 -1.13 -27.83 2.35
CA PHE A 181 -1.02 -28.09 0.92
C PHE A 181 0.41 -28.40 0.49
#